data_b015f6aa57319771d07331b1360630b5
#
_entry.id   b015f6aa57319771d07331b1360630b5
#
_cell.length_a   1.000
_cell.length_b   1.000
_cell.length_c   1.000
_cell.angle_alpha   90.00
_cell.angle_beta   90.00
_cell.angle_gamma   90.00
#
_symmetry.space_group_name_H-M   'P 1'
#
loop_
_entity.id
_entity.type
_entity.pdbx_description
1 polymer ?
#
loop_
_entity_poly.entity_id
_entity_poly.type
_entity_poly.pdbx_seq_one_letter_code
_entity_poly.pdbx_strand_id
1 'polypeptide(L)'
;LNQSMSKEHYEVIVVDDGSTDRTAYHVKNYPVRYIYQKNQGPATARNTGVKEAIGHIVLFTDSDCVPDVHWIREMISPFDDKEVAAVKGAYRTRQRSLMARFAQVEFEERFDMLKRVGTIDMVDTYSAGFRKEIFLKMGGFDTSFPVANNEDTEFSYRMSKLGYRMVFNPDAIVYHLNHPDTIRKYARLKFWRGYWRMVVYKKFPDKMLKDTYTPQTLKLQILFLFLFFACFPLTAVFRPLGLYALFFVAILLGVLLLPFTLFAFKKDPFIRAAAPF
;
A
#
# COMPACT_ATOMS: atom_id res chain seq x y z
N LEU A 1 -1.94 18.17 12.17
CA LEU A 1 -1.27 19.14 13.07
C LEU A 1 -1.52 18.89 14.57
N ASN A 2 -2.46 18.02 14.91
CA ASN A 2 -2.72 17.62 16.30
C ASN A 2 -1.95 16.34 16.63
N GLN A 3 -0.62 16.49 16.86
CA GLN A 3 0.26 15.39 17.20
C GLN A 3 0.74 15.53 18.64
N SER A 4 1.02 14.41 19.31
CA SER A 4 1.54 14.38 20.67
C SER A 4 2.99 14.85 20.79
N MET A 5 3.70 14.92 19.66
CA MET A 5 5.04 15.50 19.57
C MET A 5 4.95 17.02 19.53
N SER A 6 5.90 17.72 20.22
CA SER A 6 6.00 19.18 20.16
C SER A 6 6.24 19.67 18.72
N LYS A 7 5.56 20.76 18.34
CA LYS A 7 5.66 21.35 16.99
C LYS A 7 7.06 21.86 16.64
N GLU A 8 7.91 22.04 17.62
CA GLU A 8 9.32 22.43 17.43
C GLU A 8 10.18 21.30 16.86
N HIS A 9 9.71 20.05 16.96
CA HIS A 9 10.46 18.87 16.51
C HIS A 9 10.06 18.38 15.11
N TYR A 10 9.08 19.02 14.46
CA TYR A 10 8.68 18.64 13.11
C TYR A 10 8.16 19.83 12.32
N GLU A 11 8.34 19.79 11.02
CA GLU A 11 7.69 20.67 10.05
C GLU A 11 6.63 19.88 9.25
N VAL A 12 5.66 20.59 8.71
CA VAL A 12 4.70 20.04 7.76
C VAL A 12 4.86 20.75 6.43
N ILE A 13 5.15 19.98 5.38
CA ILE A 13 5.31 20.49 4.02
C ILE A 13 4.14 19.96 3.18
N VAL A 14 3.44 20.87 2.53
CA VAL A 14 2.40 20.54 1.55
C VAL A 14 2.90 20.94 0.17
N VAL A 15 3.11 19.97 -0.69
CA VAL A 15 3.48 20.20 -2.09
C VAL A 15 2.22 20.10 -2.93
N ASP A 16 1.82 21.21 -3.49
CA ASP A 16 0.66 21.31 -4.41
C ASP A 16 1.15 21.11 -5.85
N ASP A 17 0.80 19.97 -6.43
CA ASP A 17 1.22 19.58 -7.78
C ASP A 17 0.24 20.09 -8.86
N GLY A 18 -0.01 21.39 -8.83
CA GLY A 18 -0.83 22.06 -9.83
C GLY A 18 -2.32 21.89 -9.62
N SER A 19 -2.81 21.93 -8.38
CA SER A 19 -4.25 21.89 -8.08
C SER A 19 -5.00 23.05 -8.72
N THR A 20 -6.18 22.76 -9.27
CA THR A 20 -7.08 23.73 -9.91
C THR A 20 -8.27 24.09 -9.04
N ASP A 21 -8.37 23.49 -7.86
CA ASP A 21 -9.43 23.73 -6.88
C ASP A 21 -9.00 24.72 -5.79
N ARG A 22 -9.67 24.72 -4.64
CA ARG A 22 -9.38 25.61 -3.51
C ARG A 22 -8.24 25.12 -2.59
N THR A 23 -7.44 24.13 -3.00
CA THR A 23 -6.36 23.55 -2.18
C THR A 23 -5.43 24.63 -1.63
N ALA A 24 -4.88 25.49 -2.50
CA ALA A 24 -3.99 26.58 -2.10
C ALA A 24 -4.62 27.53 -1.05
N TYR A 25 -5.90 27.84 -1.21
CA TYR A 25 -6.64 28.70 -0.28
C TYR A 25 -6.76 28.03 1.11
N HIS A 26 -7.13 26.75 1.14
CA HIS A 26 -7.29 26.02 2.40
C HIS A 26 -5.97 25.81 3.14
N VAL A 27 -4.91 25.43 2.42
CA VAL A 27 -3.60 25.13 3.01
C VAL A 27 -3.00 26.37 3.69
N LYS A 28 -3.16 27.57 3.12
CA LYS A 28 -2.65 28.84 3.68
C LYS A 28 -3.22 29.21 5.05
N ASN A 29 -4.33 28.59 5.46
CA ASN A 29 -4.93 28.81 6.78
C ASN A 29 -4.24 27.99 7.90
N TYR A 30 -3.26 27.18 7.56
CA TYR A 30 -2.54 26.34 8.51
C TYR A 30 -1.05 26.71 8.60
N PRO A 31 -0.41 26.53 9.74
CA PRO A 31 1.01 26.77 9.92
C PRO A 31 1.83 25.65 9.28
N VAL A 32 1.83 25.59 7.96
CA VAL A 32 2.54 24.60 7.14
C VAL A 32 3.35 25.31 6.06
N ARG A 33 4.45 24.71 5.63
CA ARG A 33 5.20 25.18 4.49
C ARG A 33 4.50 24.74 3.21
N TYR A 34 3.96 25.67 2.46
CA TYR A 34 3.28 25.44 1.18
C TYR A 34 4.24 25.64 0.01
N ILE A 35 4.31 24.66 -0.88
CA ILE A 35 5.13 24.68 -2.09
C ILE A 35 4.22 24.38 -3.27
N TYR A 36 4.17 25.29 -4.23
CA TYR A 36 3.46 25.05 -5.48
C TYR A 36 4.43 24.62 -6.57
N GLN A 37 4.05 23.62 -7.34
CA GLN A 37 4.71 23.26 -8.59
C GLN A 37 3.67 23.02 -9.70
N LYS A 38 4.12 23.16 -10.96
CA LYS A 38 3.30 22.74 -12.10
C LYS A 38 3.13 21.23 -12.05
N ASN A 39 1.96 20.70 -12.42
CA ASN A 39 1.69 19.26 -12.33
C ASN A 39 2.77 18.43 -13.06
N GLN A 40 3.44 17.59 -12.31
CA GLN A 40 4.50 16.67 -12.73
C GLN A 40 4.30 15.26 -12.14
N GLY A 41 3.18 15.04 -11.48
CA GLY A 41 2.81 13.77 -10.87
C GLY A 41 3.29 13.58 -9.42
N PRO A 42 2.68 12.63 -8.72
CA PRO A 42 2.84 12.46 -7.27
C PRO A 42 4.26 12.08 -6.84
N ALA A 43 4.98 11.31 -7.66
CA ALA A 43 6.38 10.96 -7.39
C ALA A 43 7.26 12.22 -7.36
N THR A 44 7.09 13.13 -8.34
CA THR A 44 7.83 14.40 -8.40
C THR A 44 7.46 15.29 -7.22
N ALA A 45 6.18 15.41 -6.88
CA ALA A 45 5.74 16.23 -5.74
C ALA A 45 6.35 15.73 -4.42
N ARG A 46 6.35 14.41 -4.17
CA ARG A 46 6.99 13.83 -2.98
C ARG A 46 8.50 14.06 -2.98
N ASN A 47 9.17 13.88 -4.10
CA ASN A 47 10.62 14.16 -4.23
C ASN A 47 10.95 15.63 -3.96
N THR A 48 10.11 16.57 -4.42
CA THR A 48 10.23 18.00 -4.12
C THR A 48 10.11 18.23 -2.63
N GLY A 49 9.10 17.65 -1.96
CA GLY A 49 8.93 17.77 -0.51
C GLY A 49 10.15 17.30 0.28
N VAL A 50 10.76 16.16 -0.12
CA VAL A 50 11.99 15.67 0.54
C VAL A 50 13.18 16.59 0.35
N LYS A 51 13.37 17.13 -0.85
CA LYS A 51 14.48 18.07 -1.12
C LYS A 51 14.38 19.32 -0.24
N GLU A 52 13.16 19.82 -0.09
CA GLU A 52 12.85 21.03 0.67
C GLU A 52 12.79 20.82 2.18
N ALA A 53 12.61 19.59 2.66
CA ALA A 53 12.58 19.27 4.08
C ALA A 53 13.91 19.59 4.75
N ILE A 54 13.87 20.08 6.00
CA ILE A 54 15.08 20.30 6.84
C ILE A 54 15.35 19.13 7.78
N GLY A 55 14.32 18.33 8.09
CA GLY A 55 14.44 17.18 8.98
C GLY A 55 15.32 16.04 8.43
N HIS A 56 15.97 15.30 9.33
CA HIS A 56 16.79 14.12 8.98
C HIS A 56 15.94 12.89 8.63
N ILE A 57 14.72 12.83 9.14
CA ILE A 57 13.72 11.81 8.83
C ILE A 57 12.58 12.50 8.10
N VAL A 58 12.16 11.93 6.99
CA VAL A 58 11.00 12.40 6.22
C VAL A 58 9.86 11.42 6.35
N LEU A 59 8.69 11.93 6.70
CA LEU A 59 7.47 11.15 6.84
C LEU A 59 6.50 11.51 5.72
N PHE A 60 5.82 10.51 5.19
CA PHE A 60 4.78 10.67 4.18
C PHE A 60 3.42 10.22 4.72
N THR A 61 2.40 10.98 4.37
CA THR A 61 1.02 10.58 4.49
C THR A 61 0.23 11.15 3.31
N ASP A 62 -0.81 10.47 2.88
CA ASP A 62 -1.63 10.93 1.75
C ASP A 62 -2.65 12.00 2.20
N SER A 63 -3.09 12.86 1.28
CA SER A 63 -4.01 13.97 1.58
C SER A 63 -5.40 13.52 2.05
N ASP A 64 -5.76 12.25 1.80
CA ASP A 64 -6.98 11.61 2.27
C ASP A 64 -6.77 10.68 3.49
N CYS A 65 -5.67 10.89 4.19
CA CYS A 65 -5.34 10.21 5.44
C CYS A 65 -5.34 11.18 6.63
N VAL A 66 -5.88 10.73 7.76
CA VAL A 66 -5.83 11.44 9.04
C VAL A 66 -4.90 10.68 9.99
N PRO A 67 -3.70 11.20 10.27
CA PRO A 67 -2.78 10.58 11.21
C PRO A 67 -3.38 10.52 12.64
N ASP A 68 -3.12 9.41 13.33
CA ASP A 68 -3.40 9.30 14.77
C ASP A 68 -2.57 10.33 15.54
N VAL A 69 -3.02 10.71 16.73
CA VAL A 69 -2.33 11.70 17.58
C VAL A 69 -0.89 11.31 17.93
N HIS A 70 -0.57 10.04 17.95
CA HIS A 70 0.76 9.51 18.24
C HIS A 70 1.55 9.12 17.00
N TRP A 71 1.01 9.33 15.80
CA TRP A 71 1.57 8.83 14.56
C TRP A 71 3.03 9.24 14.31
N ILE A 72 3.37 10.52 14.51
CA ILE A 72 4.76 10.98 14.31
C ILE A 72 5.69 10.23 15.27
N ARG A 73 5.35 10.15 16.57
CA ARG A 73 6.16 9.47 17.58
C ARG A 73 6.37 8.00 17.22
N GLU A 74 5.31 7.31 16.83
CA GLU A 74 5.38 5.91 16.45
C GLU A 74 6.16 5.68 15.14
N MET A 75 6.08 6.61 14.19
CA MET A 75 6.85 6.55 12.94
C MET A 75 8.34 6.76 13.15
N ILE A 76 8.74 7.61 14.09
CA ILE A 76 10.16 7.92 14.30
C ILE A 76 10.87 6.98 15.28
N SER A 77 10.15 6.37 16.24
CA SER A 77 10.76 5.53 17.28
C SER A 77 11.62 4.38 16.73
N PRO A 78 11.28 3.68 15.61
CA PRO A 78 12.16 2.66 15.07
C PRO A 78 13.50 3.17 14.52
N PHE A 79 13.61 4.48 14.23
CA PHE A 79 14.86 5.07 13.74
C PHE A 79 15.91 5.30 14.85
N ASP A 80 15.58 5.05 16.13
CA ASP A 80 16.57 5.00 17.20
C ASP A 80 17.60 3.90 16.92
N ASP A 81 17.20 2.82 16.23
CA ASP A 81 18.12 1.88 15.61
C ASP A 81 18.68 2.48 14.31
N LYS A 82 20.00 2.73 14.29
CA LYS A 82 20.70 3.34 13.16
C LYS A 82 20.65 2.52 11.88
N GLU A 83 20.44 1.21 11.99
CA GLU A 83 20.32 0.30 10.85
C GLU A 83 18.98 0.44 10.12
N VAL A 84 17.96 0.99 10.78
CA VAL A 84 16.65 1.19 10.16
C VAL A 84 16.71 2.34 9.19
N ALA A 85 16.50 2.05 7.91
CA ALA A 85 16.49 3.01 6.81
C ALA A 85 15.11 3.54 6.47
N ALA A 86 14.06 2.71 6.68
CA ALA A 86 12.68 3.10 6.45
C ALA A 86 11.70 2.39 7.40
N VAL A 87 10.58 3.05 7.65
CA VAL A 87 9.50 2.58 8.51
C VAL A 87 8.18 2.64 7.74
N LYS A 88 7.43 1.56 7.78
CA LYS A 88 6.05 1.49 7.31
C LYS A 88 5.11 1.51 8.50
N GLY A 89 4.12 2.38 8.49
CA GLY A 89 3.00 2.35 9.41
C GLY A 89 1.80 1.56 8.86
N ALA A 90 0.74 1.56 9.64
CA ALA A 90 -0.53 0.93 9.30
C ALA A 90 -1.59 1.97 8.96
N TYR A 91 -2.61 1.57 8.20
CA TYR A 91 -3.80 2.37 8.12
C TYR A 91 -5.07 1.62 8.53
N ARG A 92 -6.07 2.36 8.93
CA ARG A 92 -7.39 1.89 9.29
C ARG A 92 -8.44 2.72 8.55
N THR A 93 -9.67 2.22 8.48
CA THR A 93 -10.79 2.99 7.98
C THR A 93 -11.90 3.09 9.02
N ARG A 94 -12.64 4.19 8.98
CA ARG A 94 -13.88 4.39 9.74
C ARG A 94 -15.12 4.26 8.84
N GLN A 95 -14.91 3.96 7.55
CA GLN A 95 -15.99 3.76 6.60
C GLN A 95 -16.77 2.49 6.91
N ARG A 96 -18.11 2.54 6.73
CA ARG A 96 -19.03 1.45 7.09
C ARG A 96 -19.45 0.59 5.90
N SER A 97 -19.15 1.01 4.66
CA SER A 97 -19.52 0.22 3.47
C SER A 97 -18.82 -1.15 3.48
N LEU A 98 -19.53 -2.19 3.03
CA LEU A 98 -19.00 -3.56 2.99
C LEU A 98 -17.67 -3.62 2.21
N MET A 99 -17.58 -2.93 1.07
CA MET A 99 -16.38 -2.94 0.24
C MET A 99 -15.19 -2.25 0.91
N ALA A 100 -15.41 -1.13 1.62
CA ALA A 100 -14.34 -0.45 2.35
C ALA A 100 -13.83 -1.32 3.51
N ARG A 101 -14.72 -2.02 4.22
CA ARG A 101 -14.37 -2.95 5.30
C ARG A 101 -13.62 -4.17 4.74
N PHE A 102 -14.06 -4.71 3.61
CA PHE A 102 -13.37 -5.81 2.94
C PHE A 102 -11.95 -5.39 2.52
N ALA A 103 -11.80 -4.21 1.90
CA ALA A 103 -10.49 -3.66 1.56
C ALA A 103 -9.60 -3.47 2.80
N GLN A 104 -10.16 -3.04 3.94
CA GLN A 104 -9.43 -2.94 5.21
C GLN A 104 -8.93 -4.30 5.69
N VAL A 105 -9.77 -5.34 5.65
CA VAL A 105 -9.38 -6.69 6.08
C VAL A 105 -8.23 -7.26 5.25
N GLU A 106 -8.18 -6.98 3.95
CA GLU A 106 -7.02 -7.35 3.13
C GLU A 106 -5.70 -6.70 3.61
N PHE A 107 -5.76 -5.48 4.12
CA PHE A 107 -4.58 -4.83 4.69
C PHE A 107 -4.23 -5.40 6.07
N GLU A 108 -5.23 -5.74 6.88
CA GLU A 108 -4.99 -6.37 8.18
C GLU A 108 -4.32 -7.75 8.05
N GLU A 109 -4.68 -8.53 7.01
CA GLU A 109 -3.97 -9.77 6.69
C GLU A 109 -2.48 -9.50 6.42
N ARG A 110 -2.18 -8.48 5.60
CA ARG A 110 -0.79 -8.07 5.31
C ARG A 110 -0.09 -7.57 6.55
N PHE A 111 -0.75 -6.78 7.39
CA PHE A 111 -0.16 -6.30 8.65
C PHE A 111 0.16 -7.46 9.59
N ASP A 112 -0.71 -8.47 9.69
CA ASP A 112 -0.43 -9.66 10.48
C ASP A 112 0.73 -10.50 9.92
N MET A 113 0.96 -10.47 8.59
CA MET A 113 2.17 -11.05 7.98
C MET A 113 3.42 -10.23 8.30
N LEU A 114 3.36 -8.90 8.15
CA LEU A 114 4.49 -8.00 8.37
C LEU A 114 4.96 -7.98 9.83
N LYS A 115 4.07 -8.17 10.81
CA LYS A 115 4.42 -8.30 12.23
C LYS A 115 5.33 -9.52 12.53
N ARG A 116 5.33 -10.52 11.66
CA ARG A 116 6.07 -11.78 11.86
C ARG A 116 7.49 -11.75 11.27
N VAL A 117 7.84 -10.67 10.57
CA VAL A 117 9.15 -10.54 9.92
C VAL A 117 9.92 -9.37 10.53
N GLY A 118 11.22 -9.54 10.70
CA GLY A 118 12.09 -8.49 11.25
C GLY A 118 12.48 -7.41 10.24
N THR A 119 12.37 -7.72 8.95
CA THR A 119 12.65 -6.79 7.84
C THR A 119 11.61 -6.98 6.75
N ILE A 120 11.07 -5.87 6.28
CA ILE A 120 10.08 -5.84 5.19
C ILE A 120 10.73 -5.34 3.91
N ASP A 121 10.09 -5.57 2.77
CA ASP A 121 10.59 -5.13 1.46
C ASP A 121 9.67 -4.14 0.74
N MET A 122 8.63 -3.65 1.43
CA MET A 122 7.71 -2.67 0.88
C MET A 122 7.20 -1.70 1.93
N VAL A 123 7.29 -0.40 1.62
CA VAL A 123 6.82 0.72 2.45
C VAL A 123 5.91 1.60 1.60
N ASP A 124 4.61 1.65 1.94
CA ASP A 124 3.61 2.44 1.19
C ASP A 124 3.54 3.88 1.73
N THR A 125 3.44 4.86 0.85
CA THR A 125 3.49 6.29 1.15
C THR A 125 2.35 6.83 2.01
N TYR A 126 1.24 6.10 2.17
CA TYR A 126 0.16 6.54 3.05
C TYR A 126 0.60 6.66 4.53
N SER A 127 1.59 5.87 4.96
CA SER A 127 2.20 5.93 6.29
C SER A 127 3.64 5.41 6.19
N ALA A 128 4.55 6.26 5.77
CA ALA A 128 5.94 5.92 5.48
C ALA A 128 6.92 6.89 6.13
N GLY A 129 8.06 6.38 6.57
CA GLY A 129 9.19 7.17 7.05
C GLY A 129 10.48 6.69 6.41
N PHE A 130 11.37 7.64 6.09
CA PHE A 130 12.68 7.34 5.51
C PHE A 130 13.75 8.22 6.12
N ARG A 131 14.99 7.71 6.25
CA ARG A 131 16.15 8.59 6.45
C ARG A 131 16.34 9.43 5.18
N LYS A 132 16.28 10.74 5.33
CA LYS A 132 16.37 11.69 4.22
C LYS A 132 17.62 11.48 3.37
N GLU A 133 18.77 11.30 4.00
CA GLU A 133 20.05 11.06 3.31
C GLU A 133 20.01 9.82 2.41
N ILE A 134 19.43 8.70 2.90
CA ILE A 134 19.28 7.46 2.13
C ILE A 134 18.31 7.69 0.96
N PHE A 135 17.17 8.33 1.23
CA PHE A 135 16.18 8.64 0.19
C PHE A 135 16.79 9.45 -0.96
N LEU A 136 17.55 10.49 -0.62
CA LEU A 136 18.22 11.36 -1.61
C LEU A 136 19.35 10.62 -2.34
N LYS A 137 20.18 9.86 -1.61
CA LYS A 137 21.25 9.02 -2.18
C LYS A 137 20.73 8.04 -3.22
N MET A 138 19.53 7.52 -3.00
CA MET A 138 18.87 6.59 -3.92
C MET A 138 18.12 7.27 -5.09
N GLY A 139 18.14 8.60 -5.17
CA GLY A 139 17.50 9.39 -6.22
C GLY A 139 16.00 9.61 -6.04
N GLY A 140 15.42 9.19 -4.91
CA GLY A 140 14.00 9.34 -4.63
C GLY A 140 13.10 8.38 -5.42
N PHE A 141 11.82 8.71 -5.48
CA PHE A 141 10.82 7.96 -6.27
C PHE A 141 11.04 8.14 -7.78
N ASP A 142 10.80 7.07 -8.53
CA ASP A 142 10.87 7.08 -10.00
C ASP A 142 9.73 7.92 -10.58
N THR A 143 10.07 9.05 -11.19
CA THR A 143 9.11 10.00 -11.77
C THR A 143 8.50 9.54 -13.10
N SER A 144 8.93 8.41 -13.63
CA SER A 144 8.32 7.80 -14.83
C SER A 144 6.92 7.20 -14.55
N PHE A 145 6.54 7.05 -13.25
CA PHE A 145 5.18 6.68 -12.87
C PHE A 145 4.25 7.89 -12.98
N PRO A 146 3.28 7.91 -13.92
CA PRO A 146 2.47 9.10 -14.18
C PRO A 146 1.36 9.32 -13.13
N VAL A 147 1.09 8.32 -12.30
CA VAL A 147 0.04 8.31 -11.27
C VAL A 147 0.58 7.72 -9.98
N ALA A 148 -0.07 8.03 -8.85
CA ALA A 148 0.24 7.43 -7.55
C ALA A 148 -0.07 5.93 -7.55
N ASN A 149 0.85 5.12 -8.04
CA ASN A 149 0.63 3.67 -8.17
C ASN A 149 1.94 2.90 -8.34
N ASN A 150 2.37 2.25 -7.24
CA ASN A 150 3.57 1.42 -7.17
C ASN A 150 4.95 2.13 -7.34
N GLU A 151 5.04 3.46 -7.38
CA GLU A 151 6.31 4.19 -7.30
C GLU A 151 7.01 3.95 -5.95
N ASP A 152 6.23 3.82 -4.88
CA ASP A 152 6.67 3.45 -3.54
C ASP A 152 7.15 2.00 -3.46
N THR A 153 6.46 1.10 -4.15
CA THR A 153 6.88 -0.30 -4.27
C THR A 153 8.20 -0.42 -5.02
N GLU A 154 8.34 0.30 -6.13
CA GLU A 154 9.57 0.32 -6.93
C GLU A 154 10.76 0.81 -6.07
N PHE A 155 10.56 1.92 -5.36
CA PHE A 155 11.58 2.48 -4.48
C PHE A 155 11.95 1.51 -3.34
N SER A 156 10.95 0.91 -2.70
CA SER A 156 11.16 -0.07 -1.63
C SER A 156 11.94 -1.28 -2.10
N TYR A 157 11.64 -1.80 -3.30
CA TYR A 157 12.39 -2.94 -3.85
C TYR A 157 13.83 -2.58 -4.22
N ARG A 158 14.11 -1.34 -4.67
CA ARG A 158 15.50 -0.85 -4.81
C ARG A 158 16.21 -0.85 -3.47
N MET A 159 15.58 -0.32 -2.41
CA MET A 159 16.15 -0.33 -1.05
C MET A 159 16.41 -1.75 -0.57
N SER A 160 15.43 -2.64 -0.70
CA SER A 160 15.56 -4.05 -0.30
C SER A 160 16.69 -4.76 -1.03
N LYS A 161 16.86 -4.52 -2.34
CA LYS A 161 17.93 -5.11 -3.15
C LYS A 161 19.32 -4.64 -2.73
N LEU A 162 19.43 -3.44 -2.18
CA LEU A 162 20.68 -2.89 -1.64
C LEU A 162 20.90 -3.25 -0.16
N GLY A 163 20.03 -4.08 0.42
CA GLY A 163 20.17 -4.55 1.80
C GLY A 163 19.75 -3.55 2.87
N TYR A 164 19.09 -2.44 2.52
CA TYR A 164 18.57 -1.49 3.52
C TYR A 164 17.49 -2.15 4.38
N ARG A 165 17.64 -2.01 5.70
CA ARG A 165 16.67 -2.52 6.65
C ARG A 165 15.45 -1.61 6.72
N MET A 166 14.29 -2.18 6.42
CA MET A 166 13.00 -1.53 6.52
C MET A 166 12.12 -2.31 7.50
N VAL A 167 11.35 -1.61 8.35
CA VAL A 167 10.56 -2.24 9.40
C VAL A 167 9.11 -1.78 9.36
N PHE A 168 8.23 -2.60 9.94
CA PHE A 168 6.82 -2.29 10.09
C PHE A 168 6.49 -1.95 11.55
N ASN A 169 5.92 -0.75 11.78
CA ASN A 169 5.35 -0.38 13.06
C ASN A 169 3.81 -0.34 12.97
N PRO A 170 3.09 -1.31 13.54
CA PRO A 170 1.62 -1.38 13.50
C PRO A 170 0.92 -0.27 14.28
N ASP A 171 1.63 0.42 15.19
CA ASP A 171 1.08 1.46 16.06
C ASP A 171 1.16 2.85 15.41
N ALA A 172 1.95 3.00 14.36
CA ALA A 172 1.99 4.20 13.52
C ALA A 172 0.79 4.26 12.58
N ILE A 173 -0.39 4.62 13.11
CA ILE A 173 -1.68 4.50 12.44
C ILE A 173 -2.08 5.79 11.73
N VAL A 174 -2.57 5.68 10.50
CA VAL A 174 -3.35 6.71 9.81
C VAL A 174 -4.76 6.19 9.50
N TYR A 175 -5.75 7.08 9.47
CA TYR A 175 -7.12 6.75 9.09
C TYR A 175 -7.37 7.20 7.66
N HIS A 176 -7.52 6.23 6.75
CA HIS A 176 -7.80 6.49 5.34
C HIS A 176 -9.30 6.79 5.14
N LEU A 177 -9.61 7.89 4.44
CA LEU A 177 -10.97 8.40 4.29
C LEU A 177 -11.69 7.85 3.06
N ASN A 178 -10.94 7.42 2.03
CA ASN A 178 -11.46 7.13 0.69
C ASN A 178 -11.21 5.70 0.22
N HIS A 179 -11.49 4.70 1.06
CA HIS A 179 -11.56 3.34 0.55
C HIS A 179 -12.68 3.20 -0.50
N PRO A 180 -12.49 2.33 -1.51
CA PRO A 180 -13.55 2.06 -2.47
C PRO A 180 -14.80 1.52 -1.76
N ASP A 181 -15.93 2.16 -1.98
CA ASP A 181 -17.22 1.88 -1.33
C ASP A 181 -18.13 0.98 -2.17
N THR A 182 -17.77 0.75 -3.44
CA THR A 182 -18.49 -0.12 -4.39
C THR A 182 -17.58 -1.14 -5.05
N ILE A 183 -18.15 -2.27 -5.49
CA ILE A 183 -17.45 -3.33 -6.22
C ILE A 183 -16.75 -2.78 -7.46
N ARG A 184 -17.42 -1.89 -8.22
CA ARG A 184 -16.85 -1.30 -9.44
C ARG A 184 -15.58 -0.47 -9.14
N LYS A 185 -15.62 0.40 -8.11
CA LYS A 185 -14.46 1.20 -7.70
C LYS A 185 -13.34 0.29 -7.22
N TYR A 186 -13.67 -0.73 -6.43
CA TYR A 186 -12.71 -1.72 -5.93
C TYR A 186 -12.04 -2.50 -7.07
N ALA A 187 -12.81 -3.05 -8.00
CA ALA A 187 -12.29 -3.79 -9.16
C ALA A 187 -11.37 -2.92 -10.02
N ARG A 188 -11.78 -1.66 -10.29
CA ARG A 188 -10.96 -0.69 -11.03
C ARG A 188 -9.64 -0.41 -10.31
N LEU A 189 -9.67 -0.19 -9.00
CA LEU A 189 -8.47 0.01 -8.18
C LEU A 189 -7.53 -1.19 -8.26
N LYS A 190 -8.07 -2.42 -8.11
CA LYS A 190 -7.27 -3.66 -8.17
C LYS A 190 -6.67 -3.89 -9.55
N PHE A 191 -7.42 -3.61 -10.62
CA PHE A 191 -6.92 -3.70 -11.98
C PHE A 191 -5.69 -2.81 -12.20
N TRP A 192 -5.78 -1.52 -11.84
CA TRP A 192 -4.66 -0.60 -12.03
C TRP A 192 -3.48 -0.90 -11.11
N ARG A 193 -3.73 -1.30 -9.87
CA ARG A 193 -2.66 -1.76 -8.97
C ARG A 193 -1.96 -3.00 -9.53
N GLY A 194 -2.71 -3.95 -10.09
CA GLY A 194 -2.15 -5.13 -10.75
C GLY A 194 -1.31 -4.77 -11.96
N TYR A 195 -1.83 -3.90 -12.84
CA TYR A 195 -1.11 -3.44 -14.03
C TYR A 195 0.26 -2.82 -13.67
N TRP A 196 0.26 -1.83 -12.78
CA TRP A 196 1.51 -1.16 -12.38
C TRP A 196 2.44 -2.08 -11.57
N ARG A 197 1.88 -3.02 -10.83
CA ARG A 197 2.66 -4.06 -10.15
C ARG A 197 3.41 -4.93 -11.15
N MET A 198 2.82 -5.27 -12.29
CA MET A 198 3.52 -6.01 -13.35
C MET A 198 4.64 -5.20 -13.98
N VAL A 199 4.50 -3.86 -14.09
CA VAL A 199 5.58 -2.98 -14.53
C VAL A 199 6.77 -3.04 -13.55
N VAL A 200 6.50 -3.02 -12.24
CA VAL A 200 7.53 -3.15 -11.20
C VAL A 200 8.18 -4.55 -11.24
N TYR A 201 7.40 -5.62 -11.38
CA TYR A 201 7.92 -6.97 -11.44
C TYR A 201 8.82 -7.24 -12.65
N LYS A 202 8.65 -6.52 -13.77
CA LYS A 202 9.62 -6.57 -14.88
C LYS A 202 11.01 -6.08 -14.47
N LYS A 203 11.09 -5.12 -13.54
CA LYS A 203 12.36 -4.62 -12.98
C LYS A 203 12.90 -5.53 -11.86
N PHE A 204 12.00 -6.21 -11.13
CA PHE A 204 12.31 -7.05 -9.96
C PHE A 204 11.61 -8.42 -10.04
N PRO A 205 12.04 -9.32 -10.95
CA PRO A 205 11.36 -10.61 -11.17
C PRO A 205 11.41 -11.54 -9.96
N ASP A 206 12.43 -11.44 -9.12
CA ASP A 206 12.57 -12.15 -7.86
C ASP A 206 11.43 -11.81 -6.87
N LYS A 207 11.00 -10.55 -6.84
CA LYS A 207 9.90 -10.08 -5.98
C LYS A 207 8.53 -10.57 -6.48
N MET A 208 8.38 -10.88 -7.76
CA MET A 208 7.18 -11.54 -8.28
C MET A 208 7.00 -12.93 -7.65
N LEU A 209 8.10 -13.66 -7.43
CA LEU A 209 8.05 -14.99 -6.81
C LEU A 209 7.85 -14.88 -5.29
N LYS A 210 8.60 -14.03 -4.61
CA LYS A 210 8.55 -13.91 -3.15
C LYS A 210 8.81 -12.46 -2.71
N ASP A 211 7.85 -11.89 -1.98
CA ASP A 211 7.97 -10.63 -1.25
C ASP A 211 7.33 -10.79 0.14
N THR A 212 7.57 -9.84 1.05
CA THR A 212 7.03 -9.86 2.42
C THR A 212 5.60 -9.32 2.50
N TYR A 213 5.08 -8.74 1.43
CA TYR A 213 3.83 -8.00 1.42
C TYR A 213 2.66 -8.76 0.78
N THR A 214 2.94 -9.55 -0.25
CA THR A 214 1.90 -10.24 -1.03
C THR A 214 1.71 -11.66 -0.50
N PRO A 215 0.52 -12.04 0.00
CA PRO A 215 0.23 -13.42 0.40
C PRO A 215 0.53 -14.39 -0.75
N GLN A 216 1.28 -15.46 -0.47
CA GLN A 216 1.60 -16.46 -1.50
C GLN A 216 0.34 -17.16 -2.02
N THR A 217 -0.68 -17.33 -1.17
CA THR A 217 -2.00 -17.83 -1.55
C THR A 217 -2.65 -16.98 -2.64
N LEU A 218 -2.51 -15.64 -2.59
CA LEU A 218 -3.03 -14.75 -3.62
C LEU A 218 -2.35 -14.98 -4.98
N LYS A 219 -1.04 -15.21 -5.00
CA LYS A 219 -0.32 -15.52 -6.25
C LYS A 219 -0.81 -16.82 -6.87
N LEU A 220 -1.01 -17.85 -6.04
CA LEU A 220 -1.58 -19.12 -6.48
C LEU A 220 -3.04 -18.97 -6.95
N GLN A 221 -3.85 -18.18 -6.24
CA GLN A 221 -5.24 -17.89 -6.66
C GLN A 221 -5.29 -17.27 -8.06
N ILE A 222 -4.41 -16.30 -8.34
CA ILE A 222 -4.31 -15.66 -9.67
C ILE A 222 -3.93 -16.70 -10.74
N LEU A 223 -2.94 -17.56 -10.46
CA LEU A 223 -2.53 -18.62 -11.37
C LEU A 223 -3.67 -19.60 -11.65
N PHE A 224 -4.34 -20.10 -10.61
CA PHE A 224 -5.44 -21.06 -10.78
C PHE A 224 -6.66 -20.42 -11.42
N LEU A 225 -6.94 -19.14 -11.16
CA LEU A 225 -8.00 -18.42 -11.87
C LEU A 225 -7.70 -18.31 -13.37
N PHE A 226 -6.45 -18.04 -13.73
CA PHE A 226 -6.03 -18.04 -15.14
C PHE A 226 -6.18 -19.44 -15.77
N LEU A 227 -5.74 -20.49 -15.08
CA LEU A 227 -5.91 -21.88 -15.53
C LEU A 227 -7.40 -22.26 -15.67
N PHE A 228 -8.24 -21.81 -14.76
CA PHE A 228 -9.69 -22.01 -14.85
C PHE A 228 -10.25 -21.48 -16.17
N PHE A 229 -9.94 -20.24 -16.52
CA PHE A 229 -10.37 -19.67 -17.80
C PHE A 229 -9.72 -20.34 -19.01
N ALA A 230 -8.47 -20.77 -18.90
CA ALA A 230 -7.77 -21.47 -19.96
C ALA A 230 -8.36 -22.88 -20.23
N CYS A 231 -9.02 -23.49 -19.25
CA CYS A 231 -9.69 -24.77 -19.42
C CYS A 231 -11.03 -24.67 -20.21
N PHE A 232 -11.64 -23.50 -20.33
CA PHE A 232 -12.92 -23.37 -21.03
C PHE A 232 -12.89 -23.86 -22.49
N PRO A 233 -11.91 -23.48 -23.32
CA PRO A 233 -11.83 -24.00 -24.68
C PRO A 233 -11.69 -25.52 -24.76
N LEU A 234 -11.06 -26.16 -23.76
CA LEU A 234 -10.92 -27.62 -23.70
C LEU A 234 -12.27 -28.33 -23.54
N THR A 235 -13.26 -27.68 -22.93
CA THR A 235 -14.62 -28.27 -22.80
C THR A 235 -15.33 -28.37 -24.14
N ALA A 236 -14.97 -27.53 -25.10
CA ALA A 236 -15.55 -27.60 -26.45
C ALA A 236 -14.96 -28.74 -27.27
N VAL A 237 -13.68 -29.09 -27.07
CA VAL A 237 -12.96 -30.13 -27.84
C VAL A 237 -13.01 -31.48 -27.13
N PHE A 238 -12.78 -31.51 -25.81
CA PHE A 238 -12.70 -32.73 -25.00
C PHE A 238 -13.67 -32.61 -23.80
N ARG A 239 -14.98 -32.63 -24.10
CA ARG A 239 -16.04 -32.29 -23.14
C ARG A 239 -15.91 -32.93 -21.75
N PRO A 240 -15.76 -34.27 -21.59
CA PRO A 240 -15.62 -34.86 -20.25
C PRO A 240 -14.35 -34.38 -19.51
N LEU A 241 -13.22 -34.43 -20.19
CA LEU A 241 -11.93 -34.05 -19.61
C LEU A 241 -11.87 -32.57 -19.22
N GLY A 242 -12.39 -31.71 -20.08
CA GLY A 242 -12.47 -30.25 -19.81
C GLY A 242 -13.36 -29.96 -18.59
N LEU A 243 -14.50 -30.62 -18.43
CA LEU A 243 -15.37 -30.44 -17.26
C LEU A 243 -14.71 -30.93 -15.96
N TYR A 244 -14.01 -32.07 -15.99
CA TYR A 244 -13.24 -32.53 -14.83
C TYR A 244 -12.14 -31.57 -14.46
N ALA A 245 -11.39 -31.04 -15.44
CA ALA A 245 -10.34 -30.05 -15.21
C ALA A 245 -10.89 -28.75 -14.57
N LEU A 246 -12.02 -28.23 -15.10
CA LEU A 246 -12.69 -27.05 -14.52
C LEU A 246 -13.15 -27.31 -13.09
N PHE A 247 -13.77 -28.45 -12.82
CA PHE A 247 -14.23 -28.82 -11.47
C PHE A 247 -13.06 -28.92 -10.49
N PHE A 248 -11.98 -29.58 -10.89
CA PHE A 248 -10.77 -29.71 -10.05
C PHE A 248 -10.15 -28.36 -9.74
N VAL A 249 -9.97 -27.49 -10.75
CA VAL A 249 -9.43 -26.13 -10.56
C VAL A 249 -10.35 -25.28 -9.68
N ALA A 250 -11.67 -25.41 -9.82
CA ALA A 250 -12.64 -24.72 -8.97
C ALA A 250 -12.51 -25.13 -7.50
N ILE A 251 -12.33 -26.44 -7.21
CA ILE A 251 -12.08 -26.93 -5.85
C ILE A 251 -10.79 -26.33 -5.28
N LEU A 252 -9.71 -26.35 -6.06
CA LEU A 252 -8.43 -25.78 -5.63
C LEU A 252 -8.55 -24.29 -5.33
N LEU A 253 -9.26 -23.53 -6.16
CA LEU A 253 -9.55 -22.11 -5.89
C LEU A 253 -10.33 -21.94 -4.58
N GLY A 254 -11.36 -22.76 -4.35
CA GLY A 254 -12.13 -22.74 -3.11
C GLY A 254 -11.26 -22.99 -1.88
N VAL A 255 -10.38 -23.99 -1.94
CA VAL A 255 -9.42 -24.30 -0.86
C VAL A 255 -8.46 -23.14 -0.62
N LEU A 256 -7.95 -22.51 -1.69
CA LEU A 256 -7.03 -21.37 -1.57
C LEU A 256 -7.71 -20.10 -1.04
N LEU A 257 -9.02 -19.92 -1.25
CA LEU A 257 -9.80 -18.79 -0.73
C LEU A 257 -10.16 -18.97 0.75
N LEU A 258 -10.24 -20.22 1.24
CA LEU A 258 -10.70 -20.52 2.59
C LEU A 258 -9.90 -19.83 3.71
N PRO A 259 -8.55 -19.80 3.70
CA PRO A 259 -7.79 -19.14 4.76
C PRO A 259 -8.13 -17.65 4.91
N PHE A 260 -8.21 -16.93 3.79
CA PHE A 260 -8.58 -15.51 3.81
C PHE A 260 -10.03 -15.31 4.23
N THR A 261 -10.96 -16.15 3.77
CA THR A 261 -12.37 -16.08 4.16
C THR A 261 -12.55 -16.27 5.66
N LEU A 262 -11.90 -17.28 6.25
CA LEU A 262 -11.91 -17.50 7.70
C LEU A 262 -11.27 -16.35 8.48
N PHE A 263 -10.17 -15.80 7.96
CA PHE A 263 -9.53 -14.62 8.53
C PHE A 263 -10.48 -13.41 8.50
N ALA A 264 -11.13 -13.13 7.37
CA ALA A 264 -12.06 -12.02 7.21
C ALA A 264 -13.26 -12.14 8.17
N PHE A 265 -13.83 -13.34 8.31
CA PHE A 265 -14.92 -13.60 9.25
C PHE A 265 -14.52 -13.41 10.72
N LYS A 266 -13.26 -13.74 11.06
CA LYS A 266 -12.73 -13.52 12.40
C LYS A 266 -12.48 -12.05 12.70
N LYS A 267 -11.96 -11.30 11.72
CA LYS A 267 -11.58 -9.89 11.89
C LYS A 267 -12.76 -8.93 11.84
N ASP A 268 -13.76 -9.22 11.02
CA ASP A 268 -14.89 -8.32 10.81
C ASP A 268 -16.24 -9.04 10.94
N PRO A 269 -16.94 -8.88 12.09
CA PRO A 269 -18.25 -9.48 12.31
C PRO A 269 -19.32 -9.06 11.28
N PHE A 270 -19.20 -7.86 10.70
CA PHE A 270 -20.14 -7.38 9.70
C PHE A 270 -19.95 -8.10 8.37
N ILE A 271 -18.70 -8.37 7.96
CA ILE A 271 -18.39 -9.19 6.78
C ILE A 271 -18.97 -10.60 6.99
N ARG A 272 -18.79 -11.16 8.19
CA ARG A 272 -19.36 -12.46 8.57
C ARG A 272 -20.89 -12.48 8.43
N ALA A 273 -21.58 -11.43 8.85
CA ALA A 273 -23.04 -11.33 8.78
C ALA A 273 -23.56 -11.05 7.36
N ALA A 274 -22.76 -10.36 6.53
CA ALA A 274 -23.13 -9.97 5.18
C ALA A 274 -22.72 -10.99 4.10
N ALA A 275 -21.89 -11.98 4.44
CA ALA A 275 -21.53 -13.05 3.51
C ALA A 275 -22.71 -14.04 3.43
N PRO A 276 -23.42 -14.16 2.30
CA PRO A 276 -24.31 -15.29 2.10
C PRO A 276 -23.45 -16.57 2.07
N PHE A 277 -23.91 -17.61 2.69
CA PHE A 277 -23.36 -18.93 2.83
C PHE A 277 -22.62 -19.47 1.59
#